data_a6e77933e97b00a007559b639a0a66cf
#
_entry.id   a6e77933e97b00a007559b639a0a66cf
#
_cell.length_a   1.000
_cell.length_b   1.000
_cell.length_c   1.000
_cell.angle_alpha   90.00
_cell.angle_beta   90.00
_cell.angle_gamma   90.00
#
_symmetry.space_group_name_H-M   'P 1'
#
loop_
_entity.id
_entity.type
_entity.pdbx_description
1 polymer ?
#
loop_
_entity_poly.entity_id
_entity_poly.type
_entity_poly.pdbx_seq_one_letter_code
_entity_poly.pdbx_strand_id
1 'polypeptide(L)'
;MKKLIVLLTSLVFISCFEPEKDCQDFRTGTFEFQSYLNGEMVTSRFVRTDSLEIDTFQGKTDTSSVRWINDCEFVLKNLHPKNMQERQAIHMRIIKTDKDGYTFEYGKVGDPRKERGSVYRIKE
;
A
#
# COMPACT_ATOMS: atom_id res chain seq x y z
N MET A 1 19.38 -55.14 31.71
CA MET A 1 18.26 -54.52 31.01
C MET A 1 18.67 -53.12 30.66
N LYS A 2 18.87 -52.85 29.38
CA LYS A 2 19.17 -51.50 28.92
C LYS A 2 17.84 -50.80 28.67
N LYS A 3 17.56 -49.77 29.45
CA LYS A 3 16.43 -48.88 29.19
C LYS A 3 16.79 -47.95 28.03
N LEU A 4 16.11 -48.16 26.92
CA LEU A 4 16.21 -47.27 25.76
C LEU A 4 15.42 -46.00 26.07
N ILE A 5 16.10 -44.93 26.40
CA ILE A 5 15.48 -43.63 26.55
C ILE A 5 15.32 -43.06 25.13
N VAL A 6 14.10 -43.16 24.60
CA VAL A 6 13.75 -42.49 23.36
C VAL A 6 13.52 -41.01 23.71
N LEU A 7 14.54 -40.21 23.43
CA LEU A 7 14.43 -38.74 23.53
C LEU A 7 13.58 -38.28 22.37
N LEU A 8 12.28 -38.05 22.66
CA LEU A 8 11.36 -37.48 21.70
C LEU A 8 11.68 -35.99 21.56
N THR A 9 12.53 -35.66 20.60
CA THR A 9 12.78 -34.28 20.23
C THR A 9 11.53 -33.72 19.54
N SER A 10 10.72 -32.99 20.31
CA SER A 10 9.59 -32.24 19.80
C SER A 10 10.15 -31.08 18.95
N LEU A 11 10.09 -31.26 17.63
CA LEU A 11 10.36 -30.17 16.70
C LEU A 11 9.20 -29.16 16.80
N VAL A 12 9.42 -28.09 17.54
CA VAL A 12 8.49 -26.96 17.55
C VAL A 12 8.68 -26.23 16.23
N PHE A 13 7.81 -26.49 15.27
CA PHE A 13 7.71 -25.65 14.08
C PHE A 13 7.13 -24.31 14.48
N ILE A 14 7.99 -23.32 14.67
CA ILE A 14 7.56 -21.93 14.76
C ILE A 14 7.19 -21.52 13.34
N SER A 15 5.94 -21.70 12.96
CA SER A 15 5.44 -21.09 11.74
C SER A 15 5.32 -19.60 11.97
N CYS A 16 6.14 -18.83 11.25
CA CYS A 16 5.93 -17.39 11.14
C CYS A 16 4.60 -17.17 10.42
N PHE A 17 3.58 -16.78 11.18
CA PHE A 17 2.28 -16.43 10.62
C PHE A 17 2.39 -15.01 10.07
N GLU A 18 2.55 -14.87 8.75
CA GLU A 18 2.32 -13.57 8.12
C GLU A 18 0.81 -13.34 8.06
N PRO A 19 0.31 -12.18 8.55
CA PRO A 19 -1.11 -11.89 8.43
C PRO A 19 -1.50 -11.85 6.96
N GLU A 20 -2.60 -12.50 6.62
CA GLU A 20 -3.15 -12.47 5.27
C GLU A 20 -3.47 -11.04 4.87
N LYS A 21 -2.98 -10.65 3.71
CA LYS A 21 -3.29 -9.38 3.09
C LYS A 21 -4.39 -9.58 2.06
N ASP A 22 -5.46 -8.83 2.21
CA ASP A 22 -6.55 -8.81 1.23
C ASP A 22 -6.38 -7.61 0.27
N CYS A 23 -5.29 -7.63 -0.48
CA CYS A 23 -4.94 -6.51 -1.37
C CYS A 23 -5.94 -6.33 -2.51
N GLN A 24 -6.53 -7.40 -3.00
CA GLN A 24 -7.49 -7.33 -4.11
C GLN A 24 -8.77 -6.57 -3.74
N ASP A 25 -9.17 -6.62 -2.49
CA ASP A 25 -10.33 -5.87 -1.99
C ASP A 25 -10.14 -4.35 -2.07
N PHE A 26 -8.89 -3.90 -2.12
CA PHE A 26 -8.52 -2.48 -2.20
C PHE A 26 -8.06 -2.05 -3.59
N ARG A 27 -8.28 -2.86 -4.60
CA ARG A 27 -7.86 -2.56 -5.96
C ARG A 27 -8.62 -1.40 -6.56
N THR A 28 -9.90 -1.32 -6.28
CA THR A 28 -10.80 -0.25 -6.71
C THR A 28 -11.56 0.32 -5.53
N GLY A 29 -12.01 1.55 -5.63
CA GLY A 29 -12.82 2.20 -4.61
C GLY A 29 -12.48 3.66 -4.42
N THR A 30 -13.11 4.25 -3.42
CA THR A 30 -12.87 5.62 -2.98
C THR A 30 -12.20 5.60 -1.61
N PHE A 31 -11.12 6.34 -1.49
CA PHE A 31 -10.25 6.31 -0.31
C PHE A 31 -9.90 7.70 0.18
N GLU A 32 -9.59 7.80 1.46
CA GLU A 32 -9.00 8.99 2.07
C GLU A 32 -7.59 8.69 2.59
N PHE A 33 -6.70 9.63 2.37
CA PHE A 33 -5.37 9.65 2.92
C PHE A 33 -5.18 10.92 3.74
N GLN A 34 -4.67 10.79 4.97
CA GLN A 34 -4.36 11.90 5.85
C GLN A 34 -2.85 12.08 5.95
N SER A 35 -2.41 13.31 5.83
CA SER A 35 -1.00 13.67 5.98
C SER A 35 -0.85 14.97 6.76
N TYR A 36 0.35 15.23 7.26
CA TYR A 36 0.67 16.50 7.90
C TYR A 36 1.41 17.41 6.92
N LEU A 37 0.91 18.62 6.78
CA LEU A 37 1.54 19.66 5.98
C LEU A 37 1.69 20.91 6.87
N ASN A 38 2.93 21.34 7.12
CA ASN A 38 3.25 22.48 7.98
C ASN A 38 2.62 22.40 9.38
N GLY A 39 2.57 21.17 9.96
CA GLY A 39 2.00 20.93 11.27
C GLY A 39 0.47 20.81 11.33
N GLU A 40 -0.20 21.00 10.21
CA GLU A 40 -1.65 20.81 10.09
C GLU A 40 -1.99 19.51 9.39
N MET A 41 -3.05 18.82 9.88
CA MET A 41 -3.55 17.63 9.23
C MET A 41 -4.36 18.01 8.00
N VAL A 42 -3.96 17.50 6.85
CA VAL A 42 -4.66 17.67 5.58
C VAL A 42 -5.15 16.32 5.08
N THR A 43 -6.30 16.32 4.44
CA THR A 43 -6.93 15.13 3.89
C THR A 43 -6.95 15.22 2.37
N SER A 44 -6.48 14.17 1.72
CA SER A 44 -6.66 13.98 0.29
C SER A 44 -7.62 12.83 0.04
N ARG A 45 -8.32 12.89 -1.06
CA ARG A 45 -9.25 11.88 -1.54
C ARG A 45 -8.81 11.35 -2.87
N PHE A 46 -8.97 10.06 -3.08
CA PHE A 46 -8.73 9.51 -4.39
C PHE A 46 -9.72 8.41 -4.73
N VAL A 47 -10.03 8.33 -6.01
CA VAL A 47 -10.81 7.25 -6.59
C VAL A 47 -9.88 6.41 -7.43
N ARG A 48 -9.87 5.11 -7.20
CA ARG A 48 -9.09 4.18 -7.99
C ARG A 48 -10.00 3.22 -8.75
N THR A 49 -9.77 3.16 -10.04
CA THR A 49 -10.34 2.15 -10.94
C THR A 49 -9.27 1.12 -11.30
N ASP A 50 -9.57 0.17 -12.16
CA ASP A 50 -8.58 -0.84 -12.57
C ASP A 50 -7.32 -0.25 -13.21
N SER A 51 -7.41 0.92 -13.83
CA SER A 51 -6.31 1.49 -14.63
C SER A 51 -5.97 2.94 -14.29
N LEU A 52 -6.80 3.62 -13.49
CA LEU A 52 -6.62 5.04 -13.17
C LEU A 52 -6.78 5.30 -11.67
N GLU A 53 -6.06 6.30 -11.20
CA GLU A 53 -6.25 6.89 -9.88
C GLU A 53 -6.42 8.39 -10.03
N ILE A 54 -7.50 8.91 -9.48
CA ILE A 54 -7.86 10.33 -9.55
C ILE A 54 -7.78 10.88 -8.15
N ASP A 55 -6.77 11.71 -7.91
CA ASP A 55 -6.49 12.31 -6.61
C ASP A 55 -7.03 13.74 -6.56
N THR A 56 -7.70 14.08 -5.46
CA THR A 56 -8.14 15.45 -5.18
C THR A 56 -7.50 15.92 -3.87
N PHE A 57 -6.71 16.96 -3.97
CA PHE A 57 -6.00 17.56 -2.85
C PHE A 57 -6.05 19.08 -2.93
N GLN A 58 -6.56 19.72 -1.89
CA GLN A 58 -6.69 21.19 -1.80
C GLN A 58 -7.31 21.83 -3.06
N GLY A 59 -8.39 21.21 -3.56
CA GLY A 59 -9.12 21.71 -4.73
C GLY A 59 -8.46 21.41 -6.08
N LYS A 60 -7.31 20.73 -6.08
CA LYS A 60 -6.62 20.31 -7.31
C LYS A 60 -6.83 18.83 -7.55
N THR A 61 -7.03 18.47 -8.80
CA THR A 61 -7.23 17.09 -9.24
C THR A 61 -6.09 16.66 -10.15
N ASP A 62 -5.46 15.55 -9.80
CA ASP A 62 -4.43 14.89 -10.60
C ASP A 62 -4.89 13.49 -10.97
N THR A 63 -4.57 13.06 -12.18
CA THR A 63 -4.88 11.71 -12.68
C THR A 63 -3.59 10.96 -12.98
N SER A 64 -3.51 9.74 -12.47
CA SER A 64 -2.38 8.84 -12.67
C SER A 64 -2.86 7.53 -13.30
N SER A 65 -2.02 6.92 -14.12
CA SER A 65 -2.21 5.53 -14.52
C SER A 65 -1.83 4.61 -13.37
N VAL A 66 -2.53 3.49 -13.25
CA VAL A 66 -2.26 2.43 -12.28
C VAL A 66 -1.89 1.17 -13.02
N ARG A 67 -0.72 0.62 -12.72
CA ARG A 67 -0.29 -0.67 -13.26
C ARG A 67 0.04 -1.61 -12.11
N TRP A 68 -0.73 -2.66 -11.96
CA TRP A 68 -0.50 -3.69 -10.96
C TRP A 68 0.61 -4.63 -11.40
N ILE A 69 1.62 -4.79 -10.52
CA ILE A 69 2.74 -5.72 -10.73
C ILE A 69 2.36 -7.09 -10.19
N ASN A 70 1.69 -7.11 -9.04
CA ASN A 70 1.11 -8.28 -8.39
C ASN A 70 -0.10 -7.83 -7.56
N ASP A 71 -0.66 -8.71 -6.76
CA ASP A 71 -1.88 -8.40 -5.98
C ASP A 71 -1.71 -7.24 -4.99
N CYS A 72 -0.50 -7.01 -4.50
CA CYS A 72 -0.21 -6.02 -3.46
C CYS A 72 0.70 -4.87 -3.89
N GLU A 73 1.17 -4.86 -5.12
CA GLU A 73 2.10 -3.84 -5.62
C GLU A 73 1.64 -3.24 -6.93
N PHE A 74 1.75 -1.93 -7.05
CA PHE A 74 1.41 -1.22 -8.27
C PHE A 74 2.29 0.00 -8.47
N VAL A 75 2.30 0.51 -9.69
CA VAL A 75 3.05 1.70 -10.09
C VAL A 75 2.06 2.77 -10.54
N LEU A 76 2.21 3.96 -9.96
CA LEU A 76 1.49 5.17 -10.35
C LEU A 76 2.35 6.03 -11.25
N LYS A 77 1.76 6.53 -12.32
CA LYS A 77 2.42 7.48 -13.21
C LYS A 77 1.45 8.61 -13.55
N ASN A 78 1.85 9.84 -13.23
CA ASN A 78 1.03 11.03 -13.52
C ASN A 78 0.86 11.18 -15.05
N LEU A 79 -0.37 11.36 -15.50
CA LEU A 79 -0.69 11.48 -16.91
C LEU A 79 -0.39 12.87 -17.47
N HIS A 80 -0.36 13.89 -16.62
CA HIS A 80 -0.14 15.29 -17.00
C HIS A 80 0.90 15.94 -16.10
N PRO A 81 2.16 15.45 -16.10
CA PRO A 81 3.19 15.97 -15.20
C PRO A 81 3.55 17.42 -15.57
N LYS A 82 3.63 18.26 -14.55
CA LYS A 82 3.98 19.70 -14.69
C LYS A 82 5.47 19.97 -14.50
N ASN A 83 6.20 19.03 -13.95
CA ASN A 83 7.63 19.16 -13.66
C ASN A 83 8.30 17.78 -13.67
N MET A 84 9.62 17.78 -13.50
CA MET A 84 10.42 16.55 -13.51
C MET A 84 10.11 15.61 -12.35
N GLN A 85 9.72 16.13 -11.20
CA GLN A 85 9.36 15.30 -10.03
C GLN A 85 8.07 14.55 -10.29
N GLU A 86 7.07 15.20 -10.87
CA GLU A 86 5.78 14.58 -11.20
C GLU A 86 5.89 13.55 -12.34
N ARG A 87 6.94 13.61 -13.15
CA ARG A 87 7.22 12.62 -14.22
C ARG A 87 7.71 11.30 -13.67
N GLN A 88 8.24 11.28 -12.47
CA GLN A 88 8.78 10.06 -11.88
C GLN A 88 7.66 9.14 -11.43
N ALA A 89 7.73 7.88 -11.85
CA ALA A 89 6.80 6.87 -11.43
C ALA A 89 6.97 6.55 -9.94
N ILE A 90 5.87 6.27 -9.25
CA ILE A 90 5.83 5.92 -7.85
C ILE A 90 5.49 4.45 -7.70
N HIS A 91 6.32 3.72 -7.00
CA HIS A 91 6.05 2.35 -6.60
C HIS A 91 5.26 2.34 -5.30
N MET A 92 4.17 1.61 -5.28
CA MET A 92 3.27 1.45 -4.15
C MET A 92 3.23 -0.01 -3.74
N ARG A 93 3.39 -0.29 -2.46
CA ARG A 93 3.27 -1.65 -1.91
C ARG A 93 2.35 -1.64 -0.70
N ILE A 94 1.30 -2.43 -0.76
CA ILE A 94 0.42 -2.67 0.38
C ILE A 94 1.13 -3.63 1.33
N ILE A 95 1.39 -3.20 2.55
CA ILE A 95 2.11 -4.01 3.56
C ILE A 95 1.20 -4.62 4.60
N LYS A 96 0.02 -4.06 4.78
CA LYS A 96 -0.98 -4.54 5.73
C LYS A 96 -2.36 -4.12 5.28
N THR A 97 -3.34 -5.02 5.40
CA THR A 97 -4.76 -4.69 5.19
C THR A 97 -5.54 -4.94 6.45
N ASP A 98 -6.59 -4.16 6.65
CA ASP A 98 -7.62 -4.41 7.64
C ASP A 98 -9.01 -4.29 6.99
N LYS A 99 -10.07 -4.28 7.78
CA LYS A 99 -11.44 -4.23 7.26
C LYS A 99 -11.73 -2.94 6.49
N ASP A 100 -11.19 -1.81 6.93
CA ASP A 100 -11.57 -0.48 6.47
C ASP A 100 -10.47 0.25 5.68
N GLY A 101 -9.28 -0.33 5.57
CA GLY A 101 -8.18 0.32 4.90
C GLY A 101 -6.92 -0.51 4.79
N TYR A 102 -5.84 0.15 4.43
CA TYR A 102 -4.55 -0.49 4.31
C TYR A 102 -3.40 0.47 4.66
N THR A 103 -2.30 -0.13 5.06
CA THR A 103 -1.01 0.55 5.23
C THR A 103 -0.14 0.23 4.03
N PHE A 104 0.53 1.22 3.51
CA PHE A 104 1.36 1.08 2.31
C PHE A 104 2.73 1.71 2.50
N GLU A 105 3.65 1.25 1.71
CA GLU A 105 4.98 1.79 1.54
C GLU A 105 5.11 2.32 0.12
N TYR A 106 5.71 3.49 -0.03
CA TYR A 106 5.83 4.10 -1.35
C TYR A 106 7.17 4.81 -1.52
N GLY A 107 7.56 4.96 -2.76
CA GLY A 107 8.76 5.68 -3.15
C GLY A 107 8.89 5.74 -4.67
N LYS A 108 9.83 6.56 -5.12
CA LYS A 108 10.15 6.63 -6.55
C LYS A 108 10.70 5.31 -7.03
N VAL A 109 10.31 4.90 -8.23
CA VAL A 109 10.88 3.69 -8.84
C VAL A 109 12.39 3.83 -8.95
N GLY A 110 13.10 2.83 -8.42
CA GLY A 110 14.56 2.81 -8.41
C GLY A 110 15.23 3.55 -7.24
N ASP A 111 14.47 4.25 -6.41
CA ASP A 111 15.00 4.91 -5.21
C ASP A 111 14.84 3.97 -4.00
N PRO A 112 15.92 3.70 -3.23
CA PRO A 112 15.83 2.87 -2.03
C PRO A 112 15.08 3.52 -0.87
N ARG A 113 14.87 4.84 -0.91
CA ARG A 113 14.13 5.55 0.14
C ARG A 113 12.64 5.27 0.01
N LYS A 114 12.03 4.84 1.11
CA LYS A 114 10.61 4.51 1.18
C LYS A 114 9.96 5.26 2.32
N GLU A 115 8.73 5.66 2.10
CA GLU A 115 7.86 6.26 3.10
C GLU A 115 6.64 5.38 3.31
N ARG A 116 5.95 5.55 4.42
CA ARG A 116 4.75 4.79 4.77
C ARG A 116 3.57 5.70 5.00
N GLY A 117 2.40 5.19 4.69
CA GLY A 117 1.15 5.88 4.94
C GLY A 117 0.02 4.88 5.14
N SER A 118 -1.13 5.41 5.55
CA SER A 118 -2.36 4.63 5.71
C SER A 118 -3.50 5.31 4.99
N VAL A 119 -4.35 4.51 4.38
CA VAL A 119 -5.58 4.98 3.73
C VAL A 119 -6.78 4.25 4.29
N TYR A 120 -7.91 4.93 4.25
CA TYR A 120 -9.19 4.42 4.69
C TYR A 120 -10.19 4.45 3.55
N ARG A 121 -10.98 3.37 3.43
CA ARG A 121 -12.07 3.32 2.46
C ARG A 121 -13.20 4.22 2.92
N ILE A 122 -13.69 5.04 2.02
CA ILE A 122 -14.91 5.83 2.24
C ILE A 122 -16.08 4.94 1.87
N LYS A 123 -17.02 4.81 2.79
CA LYS A 123 -18.29 4.14 2.51
C LYS A 123 -19.20 5.10 1.76
N GLU A 124 -19.57 4.70 0.58
CA GLU A 124 -20.59 5.38 -0.20
C GLU A 124 -21.99 5.02 0.29
#